data_e060450b4b4afa5f209fb6d5c2cf12eb
#
_entry.id   e060450b4b4afa5f209fb6d5c2cf12eb
#
_cell.length_a   1.000
_cell.length_b   1.000
_cell.length_c   1.000
_cell.angle_alpha   90.00
_cell.angle_beta   90.00
_cell.angle_gamma   90.00
#
_symmetry.space_group_name_H-M   'P 1'
#
loop_
_entity.id
_entity.type
_entity.pdbx_description
1 polymer ?
#
loop_
_entity_poly.entity_id
_entity_poly.type
_entity_poly.pdbx_seq_one_letter_code
_entity_poly.pdbx_strand_id
1 'polypeptide(L)'
;MDGQVFSPNQLRAQAEKMRAKMRKGYLIMIVVFSSMVATYAFIAYNASNFHIFHNTLMLIGSSLSVVGFGYLVIDALVKRARALPDLGETDGLRFYRTELERKRDSIRGTGWRLPMVWVPVFLVDVGLTQWLLKTSAILAGINLSVGVFCLVFIGAWVPVRNRRLARKYQERIDALESAVKSAGQTDPTR
;
A
#
# COMPACT_ATOMS: atom_id res chain seq x y z
N MET A 1 27.21 -2.65 -18.84
CA MET A 1 26.48 -1.69 -17.98
C MET A 1 27.37 -0.48 -17.89
N ASP A 2 27.00 0.57 -18.62
CA ASP A 2 27.80 1.77 -18.72
C ASP A 2 27.95 2.43 -17.37
N GLY A 3 29.20 2.65 -16.93
CA GLY A 3 29.53 3.31 -15.68
C GLY A 3 29.10 4.77 -15.67
N GLN A 4 27.79 5.02 -15.59
CA GLN A 4 27.29 6.37 -15.39
C GLN A 4 27.69 6.83 -13.99
N VAL A 5 28.75 7.61 -13.93
CA VAL A 5 29.12 8.40 -12.75
C VAL A 5 28.01 9.42 -12.52
N PHE A 6 27.05 9.07 -11.67
CA PHE A 6 25.97 10.00 -11.30
C PHE A 6 26.54 11.17 -10.52
N SER A 7 26.35 12.38 -11.01
CA SER A 7 26.70 13.56 -10.22
C SER A 7 25.81 13.64 -8.96
N PRO A 8 26.31 14.13 -7.82
CA PRO A 8 25.53 14.26 -6.58
C PRO A 8 24.22 15.03 -6.78
N ASN A 9 24.21 16.03 -7.66
CA ASN A 9 23.02 16.82 -8.01
C ASN A 9 21.97 15.99 -8.77
N GLN A 10 22.38 15.08 -9.65
CA GLN A 10 21.46 14.19 -10.35
C GLN A 10 20.80 13.17 -9.41
N LEU A 11 21.55 12.61 -8.46
CA LEU A 11 21.01 11.70 -7.45
C LEU A 11 20.00 12.41 -6.55
N ARG A 12 20.30 13.63 -6.14
CA ARG A 12 19.38 14.47 -5.35
C ARG A 12 18.09 14.74 -6.11
N ALA A 13 18.17 15.16 -7.37
CA ALA A 13 17.00 15.41 -8.20
C ALA A 13 16.13 14.14 -8.40
N GLN A 14 16.77 12.97 -8.57
CA GLN A 14 16.04 11.70 -8.65
C GLN A 14 15.34 11.33 -7.34
N ALA A 15 16.00 11.55 -6.19
CA ALA A 15 15.41 11.28 -4.88
C ALA A 15 14.21 12.22 -4.60
N GLU A 16 14.31 13.48 -4.93
CA GLU A 16 13.22 14.46 -4.81
C GLU A 16 12.01 14.07 -5.70
N LYS A 17 12.26 13.67 -6.94
CA LYS A 17 11.22 13.18 -7.85
C LYS A 17 10.53 11.93 -7.31
N MET A 18 11.30 11.01 -6.75
CA MET A 18 10.77 9.79 -6.13
C MET A 18 9.92 10.12 -4.90
N ARG A 19 10.39 11.03 -4.03
CA ARG A 19 9.66 11.52 -2.86
C ARG A 19 8.35 12.20 -3.24
N ALA A 20 8.36 13.08 -4.25
CA ALA A 20 7.16 13.72 -4.76
C ALA A 20 6.13 12.71 -5.29
N LYS A 21 6.59 11.67 -6.00
CA LYS A 21 5.72 10.59 -6.48
C LYS A 21 5.11 9.79 -5.32
N MET A 22 5.88 9.49 -4.27
CA MET A 22 5.36 8.80 -3.08
C MET A 22 4.33 9.64 -2.35
N ARG A 23 4.56 10.95 -2.17
CA ARG A 23 3.58 11.85 -1.53
C ARG A 23 2.25 11.90 -2.27
N LYS A 24 2.28 11.96 -3.61
CA LYS A 24 1.06 11.86 -4.43
C LYS A 24 0.37 10.50 -4.25
N GLY A 25 1.14 9.40 -4.22
CA GLY A 25 0.61 8.07 -3.97
C GLY A 25 -0.09 7.95 -2.61
N TYR A 26 0.51 8.47 -1.55
CA TYR A 26 -0.13 8.48 -0.22
C TYR A 26 -1.39 9.34 -0.18
N LEU A 27 -1.42 10.47 -0.88
CA LEU A 27 -2.63 11.29 -0.96
C LEU A 27 -3.79 10.54 -1.62
N ILE A 28 -3.52 9.86 -2.73
CA ILE A 28 -4.52 9.01 -3.40
C ILE A 28 -5.00 7.90 -2.47
N MET A 29 -4.09 7.22 -1.77
CA MET A 29 -4.44 6.18 -0.80
C MET A 29 -5.34 6.72 0.33
N ILE A 30 -5.02 7.91 0.87
CA ILE A 30 -5.83 8.57 1.90
C ILE A 30 -7.24 8.82 1.39
N VAL A 31 -7.39 9.39 0.19
CA VAL A 31 -8.71 9.67 -0.39
C VAL A 31 -9.50 8.39 -0.62
N VAL A 32 -8.88 7.37 -1.22
CA VAL A 32 -9.54 6.08 -1.50
C VAL A 32 -9.95 5.38 -0.21
N PHE A 33 -9.06 5.28 0.78
CA PHE A 33 -9.39 4.58 2.03
C PHE A 33 -10.41 5.37 2.87
N SER A 34 -10.38 6.70 2.86
CA SER A 34 -11.40 7.52 3.53
C SER A 34 -12.78 7.33 2.88
N SER A 35 -12.86 7.23 1.56
CA SER A 35 -14.13 6.92 0.89
C SER A 35 -14.64 5.52 1.24
N MET A 36 -13.73 4.53 1.37
CA MET A 36 -14.10 3.19 1.86
C MET A 36 -14.62 3.21 3.30
N VAL A 37 -13.97 3.96 4.20
CA VAL A 37 -14.47 4.15 5.58
C VAL A 37 -15.89 4.71 5.56
N ALA A 38 -16.15 5.77 4.78
CA ALA A 38 -17.49 6.36 4.68
C ALA A 38 -18.52 5.36 4.14
N THR A 39 -18.17 4.62 3.09
CA THR A 39 -19.05 3.60 2.49
C THR A 39 -19.40 2.49 3.48
N TYR A 40 -18.42 1.92 4.18
CA TYR A 40 -18.67 0.85 5.15
C TYR A 40 -19.35 1.35 6.42
N ALA A 41 -19.09 2.58 6.85
CA ALA A 41 -19.85 3.21 7.94
C ALA A 41 -21.33 3.39 7.57
N PHE A 42 -21.61 3.80 6.34
CA PHE A 42 -22.98 3.89 5.83
C PHE A 42 -23.65 2.52 5.75
N ILE A 43 -22.97 1.47 5.29
CA ILE A 43 -23.47 0.10 5.28
C ILE A 43 -23.77 -0.39 6.71
N ALA A 44 -22.85 -0.17 7.66
CA ALA A 44 -23.03 -0.55 9.05
C ALA A 44 -24.22 0.16 9.69
N TYR A 45 -24.38 1.46 9.44
CA TYR A 45 -25.51 2.26 9.91
C TYR A 45 -26.85 1.71 9.36
N ASN A 46 -26.92 1.43 8.06
CA ASN A 46 -28.14 0.87 7.47
C ASN A 46 -28.43 -0.57 7.94
N ALA A 47 -27.38 -1.39 8.12
CA ALA A 47 -27.53 -2.75 8.64
C ALA A 47 -28.07 -2.76 10.09
N SER A 48 -27.75 -1.73 10.90
CA SER A 48 -28.24 -1.62 12.28
C SER A 48 -29.65 -1.04 12.39
N ASN A 49 -30.02 -0.09 11.53
CA ASN A 49 -31.26 0.68 11.68
C ASN A 49 -32.42 0.16 10.79
N PHE A 50 -32.12 -0.45 9.66
CA PHE A 50 -33.14 -0.96 8.75
C PHE A 50 -33.21 -2.47 8.81
N HIS A 51 -34.33 -3.04 9.29
CA HIS A 51 -34.61 -4.49 9.35
C HIS A 51 -34.43 -5.22 8.01
N ILE A 52 -34.33 -4.48 6.89
CA ILE A 52 -34.12 -5.01 5.55
C ILE A 52 -32.77 -5.75 5.42
N PHE A 53 -31.74 -5.32 6.16
CA PHE A 53 -30.40 -5.88 6.15
C PHE A 53 -30.01 -6.56 7.48
N HIS A 54 -30.96 -7.22 8.16
CA HIS A 54 -30.69 -7.90 9.43
C HIS A 54 -29.76 -9.12 9.22
N ASN A 55 -28.54 -8.82 8.76
CA ASN A 55 -27.50 -9.81 8.53
C ASN A 55 -26.29 -9.47 9.42
N THR A 56 -26.10 -10.28 10.46
CA THR A 56 -25.02 -10.14 11.42
C THR A 56 -23.64 -10.09 10.74
N LEU A 57 -23.47 -10.84 9.63
CA LEU A 57 -22.21 -10.83 8.87
C LEU A 57 -21.94 -9.49 8.20
N MET A 58 -22.97 -8.83 7.65
CA MET A 58 -22.83 -7.48 7.08
C MET A 58 -22.46 -6.47 8.15
N LEU A 59 -23.10 -6.52 9.33
CA LEU A 59 -22.82 -5.61 10.42
C LEU A 59 -21.39 -5.80 10.95
N ILE A 60 -20.99 -7.03 11.25
CA ILE A 60 -19.65 -7.35 11.74
C ILE A 60 -18.60 -6.99 10.67
N GLY A 61 -18.81 -7.44 9.43
CA GLY A 61 -17.88 -7.21 8.32
C GLY A 61 -17.70 -5.71 8.03
N SER A 62 -18.78 -4.93 8.00
CA SER A 62 -18.71 -3.49 7.76
C SER A 62 -18.05 -2.75 8.92
N SER A 63 -18.34 -3.08 10.16
CA SER A 63 -17.69 -2.48 11.35
C SER A 63 -16.19 -2.76 11.38
N LEU A 64 -15.77 -3.99 11.13
CA LEU A 64 -14.35 -4.36 11.02
C LEU A 64 -13.67 -3.69 9.83
N SER A 65 -14.38 -3.50 8.70
CA SER A 65 -13.86 -2.79 7.53
C SER A 65 -13.61 -1.31 7.84
N VAL A 66 -14.50 -0.66 8.57
CA VAL A 66 -14.30 0.73 9.04
C VAL A 66 -13.01 0.84 9.86
N VAL A 67 -12.80 -0.07 10.82
CA VAL A 67 -11.58 -0.09 11.65
C VAL A 67 -10.34 -0.36 10.78
N GLY A 68 -10.40 -1.35 9.90
CA GLY A 68 -9.28 -1.73 9.03
C GLY A 68 -8.88 -0.63 8.05
N PHE A 69 -9.83 -0.03 7.34
CA PHE A 69 -9.54 1.08 6.42
C PHE A 69 -9.15 2.34 7.19
N GLY A 70 -9.74 2.62 8.35
CA GLY A 70 -9.33 3.71 9.25
C GLY A 70 -7.86 3.59 9.66
N TYR A 71 -7.42 2.38 10.01
CA TYR A 71 -6.00 2.10 10.28
C TYR A 71 -5.11 2.40 9.05
N LEU A 72 -5.53 2.01 7.84
CA LEU A 72 -4.77 2.29 6.62
C LEU A 72 -4.69 3.79 6.30
N VAL A 73 -5.75 4.56 6.61
CA VAL A 73 -5.72 6.03 6.48
C VAL A 73 -4.68 6.62 7.41
N ILE A 74 -4.68 6.22 8.68
CA ILE A 74 -3.71 6.70 9.69
C ILE A 74 -2.28 6.33 9.27
N ASP A 75 -2.04 5.08 8.86
CA ASP A 75 -0.72 4.62 8.38
C ASP A 75 -0.24 5.44 7.16
N ALA A 76 -1.15 5.75 6.21
CA ALA A 76 -0.83 6.57 5.04
C ALA A 76 -0.53 8.03 5.43
N LEU A 77 -1.26 8.60 6.39
CA LEU A 77 -1.01 9.95 6.92
C LEU A 77 0.36 10.05 7.61
N VAL A 78 0.68 9.08 8.46
CA VAL A 78 1.98 9.02 9.16
C VAL A 78 3.13 8.88 8.14
N LYS A 79 2.99 8.00 7.16
CA LYS A 79 4.00 7.84 6.10
C LYS A 79 4.15 9.09 5.25
N ARG A 80 3.06 9.78 4.94
CA ARG A 80 3.09 11.06 4.23
C ARG A 80 3.79 12.14 5.04
N ALA A 81 3.53 12.24 6.34
CA ALA A 81 4.19 13.19 7.23
C ALA A 81 5.71 12.94 7.30
N ARG A 82 6.13 11.66 7.42
CA ARG A 82 7.55 11.26 7.42
C ARG A 82 8.25 11.48 6.08
N ALA A 83 7.51 11.64 4.98
CA ALA A 83 8.05 11.96 3.66
C ALA A 83 8.26 13.47 3.44
N LEU A 84 8.14 14.31 4.47
CA LEU A 84 8.51 15.72 4.43
C LEU A 84 10.05 15.86 4.33
N PRO A 85 10.55 16.89 3.62
CA PRO A 85 11.98 17.05 3.43
C PRO A 85 12.69 17.29 4.77
N ASP A 86 13.71 16.47 5.04
CA ASP A 86 14.71 16.79 6.05
C ASP A 86 15.64 17.83 5.45
N LEU A 87 15.55 19.05 5.93
CA LEU A 87 16.27 20.21 5.37
C LEU A 87 17.79 20.18 5.63
N GLY A 88 18.30 19.15 6.34
CA GLY A 88 19.67 19.06 6.80
C GLY A 88 20.60 18.08 6.06
N GLU A 89 20.08 17.27 5.16
CA GLU A 89 20.91 16.21 4.53
C GLU A 89 21.63 16.73 3.29
N THR A 90 22.91 17.12 3.47
CA THR A 90 23.79 17.68 2.43
C THR A 90 24.37 16.63 1.48
N ASP A 91 24.40 15.35 1.88
CA ASP A 91 24.94 14.25 1.09
C ASP A 91 23.87 13.61 0.20
N GLY A 92 23.92 13.91 -1.11
CA GLY A 92 22.97 13.41 -2.11
C GLY A 92 22.91 11.87 -2.21
N LEU A 93 24.04 11.19 -1.94
CA LEU A 93 24.13 9.73 -1.95
C LEU A 93 23.40 9.09 -0.77
N ARG A 94 23.64 9.58 0.44
CA ARG A 94 22.93 9.16 1.65
C ARG A 94 21.44 9.38 1.52
N PHE A 95 21.05 10.56 1.03
CA PHE A 95 19.67 10.91 0.82
C PHE A 95 18.96 9.94 -0.14
N TYR A 96 19.58 9.63 -1.29
CA TYR A 96 19.04 8.72 -2.28
C TYR A 96 18.92 7.29 -1.73
N ARG A 97 19.93 6.81 -1.00
CA ARG A 97 19.91 5.50 -0.32
C ARG A 97 18.77 5.42 0.67
N THR A 98 18.64 6.39 1.57
CA THR A 98 17.57 6.44 2.58
C THR A 98 16.19 6.40 1.95
N GLU A 99 15.98 7.09 0.80
CA GLU A 99 14.70 7.04 0.09
C GLU A 99 14.43 5.67 -0.58
N LEU A 100 15.46 4.98 -1.08
CA LEU A 100 15.31 3.62 -1.61
C LEU A 100 14.95 2.63 -0.50
N GLU A 101 15.63 2.70 0.65
CA GLU A 101 15.35 1.86 1.83
C GLU A 101 13.93 2.10 2.33
N ARG A 102 13.51 3.36 2.50
CA ARG A 102 12.16 3.74 2.90
C ARG A 102 11.11 3.18 1.96
N LYS A 103 11.35 3.23 0.65
CA LYS A 103 10.42 2.70 -0.35
C LYS A 103 10.36 1.18 -0.31
N ARG A 104 11.49 0.49 -0.19
CA ARG A 104 11.55 -0.97 0.00
C ARG A 104 10.73 -1.41 1.20
N ASP A 105 10.93 -0.74 2.35
CA ASP A 105 10.28 -1.09 3.61
C ASP A 105 8.79 -0.75 3.60
N SER A 106 8.40 0.35 2.95
CA SER A 106 6.99 0.65 2.70
C SER A 106 6.28 -0.44 1.90
N ILE A 107 6.93 -0.95 0.82
CA ILE A 107 6.38 -2.02 -0.02
C ILE A 107 6.29 -3.34 0.77
N ARG A 108 7.32 -3.68 1.55
CA ARG A 108 7.30 -4.86 2.42
C ARG A 108 6.19 -4.81 3.46
N GLY A 109 6.04 -3.67 4.14
CA GLY A 109 5.03 -3.49 5.18
C GLY A 109 3.59 -3.53 4.65
N THR A 110 3.35 -3.07 3.42
CA THR A 110 2.00 -3.06 2.82
C THR A 110 1.56 -4.47 2.37
N GLY A 111 2.51 -5.36 2.09
CA GLY A 111 2.22 -6.67 1.50
C GLY A 111 1.35 -7.61 2.36
N TRP A 112 1.39 -7.50 3.69
CA TRP A 112 0.60 -8.33 4.60
C TRP A 112 -0.61 -7.59 5.21
N ARG A 113 -0.56 -6.26 5.29
CA ARG A 113 -1.62 -5.43 5.87
C ARG A 113 -2.87 -5.36 4.98
N LEU A 114 -2.66 -5.29 3.67
CA LEU A 114 -3.76 -5.21 2.71
C LEU A 114 -4.67 -6.45 2.76
N PRO A 115 -4.16 -7.69 2.68
CA PRO A 115 -5.01 -8.89 2.82
C PRO A 115 -5.83 -8.91 4.11
N MET A 116 -5.25 -8.48 5.25
CA MET A 116 -5.97 -8.44 6.52
C MET A 116 -7.21 -7.54 6.49
N VAL A 117 -7.15 -6.40 5.79
CA VAL A 117 -8.29 -5.48 5.69
C VAL A 117 -9.35 -6.00 4.73
N TRP A 118 -8.99 -6.86 3.77
CA TRP A 118 -9.93 -7.39 2.79
C TRP A 118 -10.75 -8.58 3.31
N VAL A 119 -10.31 -9.25 4.38
CA VAL A 119 -11.12 -10.31 5.01
C VAL A 119 -12.47 -9.79 5.54
N PRO A 120 -12.54 -8.69 6.30
CA PRO A 120 -13.80 -8.08 6.69
C PRO A 120 -14.69 -7.67 5.51
N VAL A 121 -14.08 -7.14 4.43
CA VAL A 121 -14.80 -6.79 3.19
C VAL A 121 -15.48 -8.02 2.60
N PHE A 122 -14.77 -9.14 2.58
CA PHE A 122 -15.34 -10.41 2.11
C PHE A 122 -16.51 -10.90 2.99
N LEU A 123 -16.48 -10.65 4.30
CA LEU A 123 -17.64 -10.95 5.18
C LEU A 123 -18.87 -10.13 4.80
N VAL A 124 -18.70 -8.86 4.42
CA VAL A 124 -19.81 -8.03 3.88
C VAL A 124 -20.34 -8.63 2.58
N ASP A 125 -19.44 -9.05 1.70
CA ASP A 125 -19.78 -9.67 0.42
C ASP A 125 -20.60 -10.96 0.61
N VAL A 126 -20.18 -11.83 1.55
CA VAL A 126 -20.94 -13.04 1.92
C VAL A 126 -22.31 -12.68 2.49
N GLY A 127 -22.40 -11.67 3.36
CA GLY A 127 -23.66 -11.20 3.90
C GLY A 127 -24.61 -10.66 2.81
N LEU A 128 -24.08 -9.90 1.87
CA LEU A 128 -24.81 -9.40 0.70
C LEU A 128 -25.27 -10.57 -0.19
N THR A 129 -24.42 -11.58 -0.40
CA THR A 129 -24.77 -12.79 -1.15
C THR A 129 -25.94 -13.52 -0.52
N GLN A 130 -25.97 -13.67 0.81
CA GLN A 130 -27.10 -14.29 1.51
C GLN A 130 -28.41 -13.51 1.33
N TRP A 131 -28.34 -12.19 1.28
CA TRP A 131 -29.51 -11.36 0.98
C TRP A 131 -29.94 -11.50 -0.48
N LEU A 132 -29.02 -11.50 -1.43
CA LEU A 132 -29.28 -11.65 -2.86
C LEU A 132 -29.90 -13.02 -3.19
N LEU A 133 -29.55 -14.08 -2.46
CA LEU A 133 -30.13 -15.41 -2.64
C LEU A 133 -31.65 -15.41 -2.47
N LYS A 134 -32.21 -14.52 -1.64
CA LYS A 134 -33.65 -14.34 -1.47
C LYS A 134 -34.33 -13.70 -2.69
N THR A 135 -33.57 -13.03 -3.55
CA THR A 135 -34.06 -12.28 -4.71
C THR A 135 -33.69 -12.99 -6.02
N SER A 136 -32.45 -13.43 -6.18
CA SER A 136 -31.97 -14.11 -7.39
C SER A 136 -30.71 -14.91 -7.11
N ALA A 137 -30.76 -16.22 -7.32
CA ALA A 137 -29.60 -17.10 -7.18
C ALA A 137 -28.46 -16.76 -8.17
N ILE A 138 -28.82 -16.26 -9.36
CA ILE A 138 -27.80 -15.86 -10.37
C ILE A 138 -27.00 -14.65 -9.88
N LEU A 139 -27.68 -13.61 -9.38
CA LEU A 139 -27.00 -12.42 -8.85
C LEU A 139 -26.14 -12.76 -7.64
N ALA A 140 -26.60 -13.62 -6.75
CA ALA A 140 -25.85 -14.11 -5.61
C ALA A 140 -24.56 -14.85 -6.05
N GLY A 141 -24.68 -15.74 -7.07
CA GLY A 141 -23.53 -16.46 -7.62
C GLY A 141 -22.49 -15.53 -8.26
N ILE A 142 -22.93 -14.53 -9.01
CA ILE A 142 -22.04 -13.52 -9.60
C ILE A 142 -21.31 -12.73 -8.49
N ASN A 143 -22.05 -12.23 -7.49
CA ASN A 143 -21.48 -11.45 -6.39
C ASN A 143 -20.42 -12.26 -5.64
N LEU A 144 -20.73 -13.49 -5.22
CA LEU A 144 -19.79 -14.35 -4.52
C LEU A 144 -18.54 -14.66 -5.35
N SER A 145 -18.71 -14.91 -6.65
CA SER A 145 -17.57 -15.18 -7.57
C SER A 145 -16.63 -13.98 -7.66
N VAL A 146 -17.17 -12.77 -7.76
CA VAL A 146 -16.38 -11.54 -7.76
C VAL A 146 -15.65 -11.34 -6.44
N GLY A 147 -16.33 -11.56 -5.31
CA GLY A 147 -15.72 -11.45 -3.97
C GLY A 147 -14.56 -12.42 -3.77
N VAL A 148 -14.75 -13.69 -4.12
CA VAL A 148 -13.71 -14.73 -4.07
C VAL A 148 -12.54 -14.37 -4.99
N PHE A 149 -12.83 -13.96 -6.23
CA PHE A 149 -11.78 -13.53 -7.17
C PHE A 149 -10.94 -12.36 -6.62
N CYS A 150 -11.59 -11.34 -6.08
CA CYS A 150 -10.91 -10.21 -5.45
C CYS A 150 -10.05 -10.64 -4.26
N LEU A 151 -10.56 -11.50 -3.38
CA LEU A 151 -9.85 -12.00 -2.22
C LEU A 151 -8.59 -12.78 -2.63
N VAL A 152 -8.72 -13.70 -3.59
CA VAL A 152 -7.59 -14.50 -4.11
C VAL A 152 -6.58 -13.58 -4.81
N PHE A 153 -7.05 -12.67 -5.66
CA PHE A 153 -6.18 -11.74 -6.37
C PHE A 153 -5.38 -10.85 -5.40
N ILE A 154 -6.03 -10.26 -4.41
CA ILE A 154 -5.36 -9.40 -3.42
C ILE A 154 -4.47 -10.22 -2.49
N GLY A 155 -4.94 -11.39 -2.03
CA GLY A 155 -4.22 -12.25 -1.10
C GLY A 155 -2.98 -12.92 -1.71
N ALA A 156 -3.03 -13.31 -2.99
CA ALA A 156 -1.93 -14.02 -3.65
C ALA A 156 -1.05 -13.08 -4.49
N TRP A 157 -1.66 -12.28 -5.38
CA TRP A 157 -0.92 -11.50 -6.36
C TRP A 157 -0.21 -10.28 -5.77
N VAL A 158 -0.85 -9.57 -4.85
CA VAL A 158 -0.26 -8.37 -4.23
C VAL A 158 1.00 -8.68 -3.43
N PRO A 159 1.06 -9.70 -2.55
CA PRO A 159 2.27 -10.07 -1.84
C PRO A 159 3.40 -10.52 -2.78
N VAL A 160 3.09 -11.30 -3.81
CA VAL A 160 4.10 -11.75 -4.79
C VAL A 160 4.69 -10.56 -5.55
N ARG A 161 3.84 -9.67 -6.05
CA ARG A 161 4.27 -8.44 -6.72
C ARG A 161 5.13 -7.56 -5.81
N ASN A 162 4.70 -7.38 -4.55
CA ASN A 162 5.42 -6.55 -3.59
C ASN A 162 6.80 -7.13 -3.24
N ARG A 163 6.91 -8.47 -3.10
CA ARG A 163 8.21 -9.15 -2.91
C ARG A 163 9.14 -8.93 -4.10
N ARG A 164 8.64 -9.04 -5.34
CA ARG A 164 9.44 -8.78 -6.55
C ARG A 164 9.91 -7.33 -6.63
N LEU A 165 9.03 -6.38 -6.31
CA LEU A 165 9.39 -4.96 -6.28
C LEU A 165 10.41 -4.66 -5.18
N ALA A 166 10.25 -5.21 -3.98
CA ALA A 166 11.19 -5.02 -2.88
C ALA A 166 12.59 -5.55 -3.23
N ARG A 167 12.69 -6.70 -3.93
CA ARG A 167 13.98 -7.24 -4.43
C ARG A 167 14.65 -6.27 -5.41
N LYS A 168 13.91 -5.70 -6.37
CA LYS A 168 14.45 -4.71 -7.31
C LYS A 168 15.01 -3.47 -6.62
N TYR A 169 14.40 -3.04 -5.52
CA TYR A 169 14.94 -1.91 -4.74
C TYR A 169 16.19 -2.33 -3.97
N GLN A 170 16.22 -3.54 -3.43
CA GLN A 170 17.43 -4.08 -2.78
C GLN A 170 18.60 -4.15 -3.76
N GLU A 171 18.42 -4.71 -4.95
CA GLU A 171 19.45 -4.78 -6.00
C GLU A 171 20.02 -3.40 -6.36
N ARG A 172 19.18 -2.36 -6.35
CA ARG A 172 19.63 -0.98 -6.58
C ARG A 172 20.46 -0.43 -5.42
N ILE A 173 20.12 -0.77 -4.19
CA ILE A 173 20.87 -0.38 -2.99
C ILE A 173 22.25 -1.06 -3.03
N ASP A 174 22.28 -2.35 -3.31
CA ASP A 174 23.52 -3.14 -3.38
C ASP A 174 24.44 -2.65 -4.52
N ALA A 175 23.87 -2.27 -5.66
CA ALA A 175 24.61 -1.68 -6.77
C ALA A 175 25.21 -0.29 -6.41
N LEU A 176 24.49 0.52 -5.64
CA LEU A 176 25.02 1.80 -5.13
C LEU A 176 26.17 1.58 -4.15
N GLU A 177 26.05 0.63 -3.24
CA GLU A 177 27.11 0.32 -2.27
C GLU A 177 28.37 -0.20 -2.95
N SER A 178 28.22 -1.06 -3.97
CA SER A 178 29.37 -1.56 -4.74
C SER A 178 30.07 -0.44 -5.54
N ALA A 179 29.30 0.49 -6.13
CA ALA A 179 29.83 1.63 -6.85
C ALA A 179 30.59 2.59 -5.93
N VAL A 180 30.11 2.82 -4.71
CA VAL A 180 30.78 3.66 -3.71
C VAL A 180 32.08 3.01 -3.24
N LYS A 181 32.08 1.70 -3.00
CA LYS A 181 33.29 0.95 -2.60
C LYS A 181 34.37 0.98 -3.70
N SER A 182 33.99 0.80 -4.96
CA SER A 182 34.94 0.85 -6.07
C SER A 182 35.52 2.25 -6.28
N ALA A 183 34.72 3.31 -6.10
CA ALA A 183 35.20 4.68 -6.18
C ALA A 183 36.17 5.05 -5.04
N GLY A 184 35.96 4.52 -3.83
CA GLY A 184 36.85 4.75 -2.68
C GLY A 184 38.17 3.98 -2.73
N GLN A 185 38.24 2.89 -3.52
CA GLN A 185 39.46 2.10 -3.70
C GLN A 185 40.40 2.62 -4.81
N THR A 186 39.90 3.51 -5.68
CA THR A 186 40.66 4.06 -6.80
C THR A 186 41.47 5.33 -6.45
N ASP A 187 41.45 5.79 -5.20
CA ASP A 187 42.29 6.93 -4.76
C ASP A 187 43.28 6.52 -3.62
N PRO A 188 44.34 5.75 -3.92
CA PRO A 188 45.37 5.41 -2.95
C PRO A 188 46.47 6.49 -2.81
N THR A 189 46.26 7.69 -3.43
CA THR A 189 47.27 8.77 -3.46
C THR A 189 46.65 10.10 -3.09
N ARG A 190 46.19 10.21 -1.86
CA ARG A 190 46.08 11.53 -1.19
C ARG A 190 46.46 11.44 0.26
#